data_77d5f0806400bffed6e4e3ae6216b7d3
#
_entry.id   77d5f0806400bffed6e4e3ae6216b7d3
#
_cell.length_a   1.000
_cell.length_b   1.000
_cell.length_c   1.000
_cell.angle_alpha   90.00
_cell.angle_beta   90.00
_cell.angle_gamma   90.00
#
_symmetry.space_group_name_H-M   'P 1'
#
loop_
_entity.id
_entity.type
_entity.pdbx_description
1 polymer ?
#
loop_
_entity_poly.entity_id
_entity_poly.type
_entity_poly.pdbx_seq_one_letter_code
_entity_poly.pdbx_strand_id
1 'polypeptide(L)'
;SYTFYFSLPLHNAAREAYRMIKTANLIYVDEKSPEEIRRRNIQRRKEYYETAQGYYNSMLDVLDLAYLTVNHEKIPPNVLKEWVKLITDELSQISKIKRSDKARA
;
A
#
# COMPACT_ATOMS: atom_id res chain seq x y z
N SER A 1 -26.10 -2.44 2.02
CA SER A 1 -25.63 -2.86 3.35
C SER A 1 -24.30 -2.20 3.68
N TYR A 2 -23.98 -2.10 4.94
CA TYR A 2 -22.68 -1.57 5.39
C TYR A 2 -21.53 -2.36 4.82
N THR A 3 -21.64 -3.68 4.78
CA THR A 3 -20.60 -4.57 4.26
C THR A 3 -20.26 -4.22 2.81
N PHE A 4 -21.26 -4.05 1.96
CA PHE A 4 -21.06 -3.68 0.57
C PHE A 4 -20.45 -2.27 0.45
N TYR A 5 -20.97 -1.31 1.23
CA TYR A 5 -20.53 0.09 1.17
C TYR A 5 -19.04 0.27 1.50
N PHE A 6 -18.54 -0.44 2.53
CA PHE A 6 -17.15 -0.35 2.94
C PHE A 6 -16.25 -1.39 2.28
N SER A 7 -16.76 -2.60 2.08
CA SER A 7 -16.01 -3.73 1.55
C SER A 7 -15.55 -3.51 0.11
N LEU A 8 -16.39 -2.96 -0.75
CA LEU A 8 -16.05 -2.76 -2.15
C LEU A 8 -14.92 -1.76 -2.35
N PRO A 9 -14.94 -0.56 -1.75
CA PRO A 9 -13.80 0.36 -1.84
C PRO A 9 -12.50 -0.22 -1.28
N LEU A 10 -12.56 -0.95 -0.17
CA LEU A 10 -11.40 -1.62 0.42
C LEU A 10 -10.83 -2.68 -0.51
N HIS A 11 -11.68 -3.51 -1.09
CA HIS A 11 -11.26 -4.54 -2.03
C HIS A 11 -10.61 -3.94 -3.28
N ASN A 12 -11.20 -2.91 -3.84
CA ASN A 12 -10.67 -2.25 -5.04
C ASN A 12 -9.32 -1.60 -4.76
N ALA A 13 -9.17 -0.91 -3.63
CA ALA A 13 -7.91 -0.28 -3.24
C ALA A 13 -6.82 -1.32 -2.98
N ALA A 14 -7.16 -2.40 -2.30
CA ALA A 14 -6.23 -3.49 -2.02
C ALA A 14 -5.70 -4.13 -3.32
N ARG A 15 -6.58 -4.38 -4.27
CA ARG A 15 -6.21 -4.93 -5.57
C ARG A 15 -5.27 -4.02 -6.33
N GLU A 16 -5.56 -2.72 -6.36
CA GLU A 16 -4.71 -1.75 -7.05
C GLU A 16 -3.35 -1.59 -6.37
N ALA A 17 -3.32 -1.56 -5.02
CA ALA A 17 -2.06 -1.53 -4.28
C ALA A 17 -1.20 -2.75 -4.60
N TYR A 18 -1.80 -3.94 -4.62
CA TYR A 18 -1.12 -5.18 -4.96
C TYR A 18 -0.52 -5.13 -6.38
N ARG A 19 -1.30 -4.65 -7.35
CA ARG A 19 -0.84 -4.51 -8.75
C ARG A 19 0.37 -3.57 -8.83
N MET A 20 0.34 -2.45 -8.12
CA MET A 20 1.45 -1.49 -8.12
C MET A 20 2.71 -2.08 -7.52
N ILE A 21 2.58 -2.80 -6.40
CA ILE A 21 3.72 -3.49 -5.77
C ILE A 21 4.31 -4.54 -6.71
N LYS A 22 3.46 -5.36 -7.33
CA LYS A 22 3.91 -6.38 -8.29
C LYS A 22 4.64 -5.73 -9.47
N THR A 23 4.12 -4.63 -9.98
CA THR A 23 4.74 -3.90 -11.09
C THR A 23 6.11 -3.35 -10.68
N ALA A 24 6.20 -2.74 -9.49
CA ALA A 24 7.47 -2.25 -8.97
C ALA A 24 8.50 -3.38 -8.86
N ASN A 25 8.09 -4.52 -8.33
CA ASN A 25 8.97 -5.67 -8.12
C ASN A 25 9.48 -6.30 -9.43
N LEU A 26 8.79 -6.07 -10.55
CA LEU A 26 9.24 -6.52 -11.87
C LEU A 26 10.33 -5.62 -12.47
N ILE A 27 10.51 -4.42 -11.94
CA ILE A 27 11.55 -3.50 -12.40
C ILE A 27 12.86 -3.89 -11.70
N TYR A 28 13.75 -4.51 -12.46
CA TYR A 28 15.02 -4.99 -11.93
C TYR A 28 16.02 -3.82 -11.81
N VAL A 29 16.71 -3.78 -10.68
CA VAL A 29 17.78 -2.81 -10.43
C VAL A 29 19.10 -3.59 -10.39
N ASP A 30 19.86 -3.51 -11.47
CA ASP A 30 21.17 -4.14 -11.59
C ASP A 30 22.25 -3.19 -11.07
N GLU A 31 22.91 -3.56 -9.98
CA GLU A 31 23.99 -2.77 -9.38
C GLU A 31 25.20 -2.61 -10.32
N LYS A 32 25.33 -3.50 -11.31
CA LYS A 32 26.41 -3.45 -12.31
C LYS A 32 26.06 -2.56 -13.49
N SER A 33 24.80 -2.12 -13.63
CA SER A 33 24.42 -1.23 -14.72
C SER A 33 24.94 0.17 -14.49
N PRO A 34 25.03 1.01 -15.55
CA PRO A 34 25.42 2.41 -15.41
C PRO A 34 24.52 3.14 -14.40
N GLU A 35 25.09 4.07 -13.66
CA GLU A 35 24.41 4.83 -12.62
C GLU A 35 23.11 5.47 -13.11
N GLU A 36 23.12 6.04 -14.32
CA GLU A 36 21.94 6.68 -14.90
C GLU A 36 20.79 5.70 -15.09
N ILE A 37 21.07 4.50 -15.59
CA ILE A 37 20.06 3.45 -15.78
C ILE A 37 19.55 2.97 -14.44
N ARG A 38 20.45 2.76 -13.47
CA ARG A 38 20.09 2.31 -12.12
C ARG A 38 19.18 3.31 -11.45
N ARG A 39 19.52 4.60 -11.49
CA ARG A 39 18.71 5.68 -10.89
C ARG A 39 17.33 5.78 -11.55
N ARG A 40 17.27 5.64 -12.86
CA ARG A 40 15.98 5.67 -13.59
C ARG A 40 15.09 4.52 -13.16
N ASN A 41 15.62 3.31 -13.04
CA ASN A 41 14.85 2.15 -12.62
C ASN A 41 14.39 2.27 -11.17
N ILE A 42 15.22 2.79 -10.27
CA ILE A 42 14.86 3.07 -8.89
C ILE A 42 13.73 4.11 -8.84
N GLN A 43 13.79 5.16 -9.65
CA GLN A 43 12.75 6.18 -9.72
C GLN A 43 11.43 5.60 -10.20
N ARG A 44 11.44 4.72 -11.20
CA ARG A 44 10.24 4.03 -11.67
C ARG A 44 9.63 3.15 -10.58
N ARG A 45 10.46 2.39 -9.86
CA ARG A 45 10.00 1.57 -8.72
C ARG A 45 9.34 2.45 -7.66
N LYS A 46 9.98 3.56 -7.33
CA LYS A 46 9.48 4.53 -6.34
C LYS A 46 8.08 5.03 -6.69
N GLU A 47 7.86 5.39 -7.95
CA GLU A 47 6.56 5.89 -8.42
C GLU A 47 5.45 4.86 -8.20
N TYR A 48 5.70 3.59 -8.52
CA TYR A 48 4.74 2.52 -8.28
C TYR A 48 4.52 2.26 -6.80
N TYR A 49 5.57 2.26 -5.98
CA TYR A 49 5.43 2.10 -4.53
C TYR A 49 4.64 3.25 -3.92
N GLU A 50 4.87 4.48 -4.36
CA GLU A 50 4.14 5.64 -3.85
C GLU A 50 2.67 5.61 -4.25
N THR A 51 2.35 5.11 -5.44
CA THR A 51 0.96 4.88 -5.85
C THR A 51 0.30 3.83 -4.95
N ALA A 52 1.00 2.75 -4.64
CA ALA A 52 0.51 1.73 -3.70
C ALA A 52 0.25 2.33 -2.31
N GLN A 53 1.16 3.18 -1.80
CA GLN A 53 0.98 3.88 -0.53
C GLN A 53 -0.30 4.73 -0.54
N GLY A 54 -0.58 5.40 -1.65
CA GLY A 54 -1.82 6.18 -1.82
C GLY A 54 -3.06 5.32 -1.66
N TYR A 55 -3.09 4.14 -2.27
CA TYR A 55 -4.20 3.20 -2.12
C TYR A 55 -4.35 2.70 -0.69
N TYR A 56 -3.25 2.36 -0.02
CA TYR A 56 -3.30 1.95 1.39
C TYR A 56 -3.80 3.06 2.30
N ASN A 57 -3.37 4.30 2.08
CA ASN A 57 -3.88 5.45 2.83
C ASN A 57 -5.37 5.65 2.61
N SER A 58 -5.86 5.46 1.38
CA SER A 58 -7.30 5.49 1.09
C SER A 58 -8.05 4.42 1.86
N MET A 59 -7.48 3.23 2.01
CA MET A 59 -8.07 2.16 2.82
C MET A 59 -8.16 2.56 4.29
N LEU A 60 -7.14 3.21 4.84
CA LEU A 60 -7.17 3.70 6.21
C LEU A 60 -8.30 4.72 6.42
N ASP A 61 -8.52 5.62 5.45
CA ASP A 61 -9.61 6.59 5.50
C ASP A 61 -10.97 5.89 5.52
N VAL A 62 -11.16 4.86 4.70
CA VAL A 62 -12.40 4.07 4.68
C VAL A 62 -12.60 3.35 6.01
N LEU A 63 -11.53 2.79 6.59
CA LEU A 63 -11.61 2.10 7.89
C LEU A 63 -11.92 3.08 9.03
N ASP A 64 -11.38 4.29 9.00
CA ASP A 64 -11.71 5.33 9.97
C ASP A 64 -13.19 5.68 9.90
N LEU A 65 -13.74 5.87 8.70
CA LEU A 65 -15.15 6.14 8.51
C LEU A 65 -15.99 4.97 9.00
N ALA A 66 -15.60 3.75 8.71
CA ALA A 66 -16.31 2.55 9.17
C ALA A 66 -16.31 2.47 10.69
N TYR A 67 -15.20 2.76 11.35
CA TYR A 67 -15.10 2.77 12.80
C TYR A 67 -16.09 3.75 13.45
N LEU A 68 -16.26 4.94 12.84
CA LEU A 68 -17.12 5.99 13.36
C LEU A 68 -18.63 5.74 13.09
N THR A 69 -18.96 5.03 12.02
CA THR A 69 -20.34 4.98 11.50
C THR A 69 -21.00 3.61 11.58
N VAL A 70 -20.21 2.53 11.67
CA VAL A 70 -20.72 1.16 11.64
C VAL A 70 -21.22 0.73 13.03
N ASN A 71 -22.28 -0.09 13.05
CA ASN A 71 -22.74 -0.76 14.26
C ASN A 71 -21.69 -1.81 14.69
N HIS A 72 -21.07 -1.60 15.84
CA HIS A 72 -20.02 -2.48 16.37
C HIS A 72 -20.52 -3.84 16.86
N GLU A 73 -21.83 -4.05 16.93
CA GLU A 73 -22.37 -5.40 17.12
C GLU A 73 -22.19 -6.26 15.89
N LYS A 74 -22.19 -5.64 14.69
CA LYS A 74 -22.01 -6.34 13.41
C LYS A 74 -20.55 -6.44 12.99
N ILE A 75 -19.77 -5.37 13.24
CA ILE A 75 -18.33 -5.34 12.94
C ILE A 75 -17.62 -4.92 14.24
N PRO A 76 -17.03 -5.88 14.96
CA PRO A 76 -16.34 -5.57 16.20
C PRO A 76 -15.18 -4.60 16.00
N PRO A 77 -14.94 -3.64 16.92
CA PRO A 77 -13.85 -2.68 16.79
C PRO A 77 -12.46 -3.31 16.66
N ASN A 78 -12.22 -4.45 17.29
CA ASN A 78 -10.93 -5.13 17.22
C ASN A 78 -10.64 -5.70 15.83
N VAL A 79 -11.67 -6.05 15.05
CA VAL A 79 -11.50 -6.48 13.65
C VAL A 79 -11.01 -5.30 12.80
N LEU A 80 -11.61 -4.12 12.97
CA LEU A 80 -11.18 -2.92 12.26
C LEU A 80 -9.74 -2.53 12.64
N LYS A 81 -9.41 -2.61 13.91
CA LYS A 81 -8.05 -2.33 14.41
C LYS A 81 -7.02 -3.30 13.82
N GLU A 82 -7.38 -4.57 13.68
CA GLU A 82 -6.50 -5.57 13.06
C GLU A 82 -6.23 -5.22 11.59
N TRP A 83 -7.25 -4.82 10.84
CA TRP A 83 -7.09 -4.41 9.45
C TRP A 83 -6.22 -3.16 9.34
N VAL A 84 -6.40 -2.18 10.22
CA VAL A 84 -5.53 -0.99 10.29
C VAL A 84 -4.08 -1.40 10.51
N LYS A 85 -3.85 -2.33 11.43
CA LYS A 85 -2.49 -2.83 11.70
C LYS A 85 -1.85 -3.48 10.48
N LEU A 86 -2.60 -4.33 9.76
CA LEU A 86 -2.10 -5.00 8.55
C LEU A 86 -1.71 -3.97 7.49
N ILE A 87 -2.53 -2.95 7.27
CA ILE A 87 -2.25 -1.88 6.30
C ILE A 87 -1.04 -1.06 6.73
N THR A 88 -0.96 -0.72 8.01
CA THR A 88 0.17 0.03 8.56
C THR A 88 1.48 -0.74 8.42
N ASP A 89 1.45 -2.06 8.62
CA ASP A 89 2.61 -2.93 8.42
C ASP A 89 3.05 -2.91 6.94
N GLU A 90 2.11 -2.96 5.99
CA GLU A 90 2.41 -2.85 4.56
C GLU A 90 3.04 -1.50 4.20
N LEU A 91 2.50 -0.40 4.73
CA LEU A 91 3.07 0.93 4.54
C LEU A 91 4.50 1.02 5.08
N SER A 92 4.76 0.40 6.24
CA SER A 92 6.09 0.32 6.82
C SER A 92 7.07 -0.45 5.92
N GLN A 93 6.63 -1.58 5.35
CA GLN A 93 7.45 -2.37 4.42
C GLN A 93 7.80 -1.59 3.17
N ILE A 94 6.84 -0.89 2.58
CA ILE A 94 7.08 -0.05 1.40
C ILE A 94 8.11 1.04 1.73
N SER A 95 8.00 1.69 2.87
CA SER A 95 8.96 2.71 3.31
C SER A 95 10.38 2.16 3.43
N LYS A 96 10.51 0.94 3.95
CA LYS A 96 11.81 0.25 4.06
C LYS A 96 12.40 -0.06 2.68
N ILE A 97 11.58 -0.55 1.75
CA ILE A 97 12.01 -0.83 0.38
C ILE A 97 12.49 0.45 -0.30
N LYS A 98 11.75 1.54 -0.19
CA LYS A 98 12.13 2.84 -0.77
C LYS A 98 13.45 3.33 -0.22
N ARG A 99 13.70 3.19 1.09
CA ARG A 99 14.99 3.57 1.68
C ARG A 99 16.12 2.70 1.19
N SER A 100 15.90 1.39 1.09
CA SER A 100 16.88 0.45 0.57
C SER A 100 17.22 0.77 -0.89
N ASP A 101 16.22 1.04 -1.72
CA ASP A 101 16.41 1.43 -3.11
C ASP A 101 17.22 2.73 -3.22
N LYS A 102 16.89 3.74 -2.41
CA LYS A 102 17.59 5.02 -2.39
C LYS A 102 19.07 4.84 -2.07
N ALA A 103 19.41 3.93 -1.16
CA ALA A 103 20.79 3.65 -0.79
C ALA A 103 21.59 3.02 -1.93
N ARG A 104 20.91 2.37 -2.91
CA ARG A 104 21.56 1.78 -4.09
C ARG A 104 21.70 2.74 -5.27
N ALA A 105 21.11 3.91 -5.16
CA ALA A 105 21.09 4.89 -6.25
C ALA A 105 22.46 5.56 -6.50
#